data_35d0cc6fb820ffdd16a08eca094e06a5
#
_entry.id   35d0cc6fb820ffdd16a08eca094e06a5
#
_cell.length_a   1.000
_cell.length_b   1.000
_cell.length_c   1.000
_cell.angle_alpha   90.00
_cell.angle_beta   90.00
_cell.angle_gamma   90.00
#
_symmetry.space_group_name_H-M   'P 1'
#
loop_
_entity.id
_entity.type
_entity.pdbx_description
1 polymer ?
#
loop_
_entity_poly.entity_id
_entity_poly.type
_entity_poly.pdbx_seq_one_letter_code
_entity_poly.pdbx_strand_id
1 'polypeptide(L)'
;MYKEKYENWLNSKIINEEIKGELRNIKDEKEIEDRFYKDLEFGTGGLRGVIGAGSNRMNIYTVSKATQGFANYLNENFNNPSVAIAYDSRNMSKEFSKAAALTLSASGVKVYLFESLRPTPVLSFSVRYLNCQGGIVVTASHNPKQYNGYKVYDEFGGQVTDDKADKIISAANEIENFEEIKTISEGEAIEKGLLVYIGEEIDKEYTEKVKALTIRKELVEKNAKELKIIYTPIHGSGNIPVRRVLAELGYENVKVVKEQEAPDGNFPTTNYPNPESPQVFELALEMAKEEAADVIFGTDPDCDRIGVLVNEGEGKYRILTGNQTGLLLTNYILSSLKETGSLPDNGVVIKTIVTTEGARKIAEDYNVEIMDVLTGFKYIGEKIQQFNTTGDKKYLFGFEESYGYLAGDFVRDKDAVIAAMLIAEMTLYYKAKGISLYEALIKLYEKYGFFKEDLVSIELAGKEGSEKITACIDCLRKTTLTDVDGIKVLTKLDYKLRIEEDMINSAKKEIDLPPSNVLKFILEDGSYFVVRPSGTEPKMKVYLAVRGNSLENADSEIERFKDKVMSIINSKL
;
A
#
# COMPACT_ATOMS: atom_id res chain seq x y z
N MET A 1 20.57 22.55 -20.37
CA MET A 1 19.27 21.93 -20.00
C MET A 1 18.98 22.09 -18.51
N TYR A 2 19.68 21.43 -17.54
CA TYR A 2 19.36 21.59 -16.11
C TYR A 2 19.68 23.01 -15.57
N LYS A 3 20.78 23.62 -15.99
CA LYS A 3 21.13 25.01 -15.62
C LYS A 3 20.10 26.02 -16.08
N GLU A 4 19.56 25.86 -17.28
CA GLU A 4 18.52 26.72 -17.82
C GLU A 4 17.23 26.61 -16.99
N LYS A 5 16.80 25.38 -16.62
CA LYS A 5 15.66 25.18 -15.72
C LYS A 5 15.90 25.84 -14.35
N TYR A 6 17.10 25.69 -13.78
CA TYR A 6 17.47 26.32 -12.52
C TYR A 6 17.38 27.86 -12.60
N GLU A 7 17.93 28.47 -13.66
CA GLU A 7 17.85 29.92 -13.88
C GLU A 7 16.40 30.39 -14.10
N ASN A 8 15.59 29.62 -14.84
CA ASN A 8 14.17 29.92 -15.04
C ASN A 8 13.41 29.93 -13.70
N TRP A 9 13.73 29.00 -12.80
CA TRP A 9 13.12 28.99 -11.46
C TRP A 9 13.53 30.21 -10.62
N LEU A 10 14.80 30.60 -10.64
CA LEU A 10 15.29 31.79 -9.93
C LEU A 10 14.67 33.08 -10.45
N ASN A 11 14.44 33.17 -11.75
CA ASN A 11 13.92 34.37 -12.41
C ASN A 11 12.40 34.41 -12.52
N SER A 12 11.71 33.32 -12.20
CA SER A 12 10.24 33.24 -12.25
C SER A 12 9.59 34.23 -11.29
N LYS A 13 8.54 34.91 -11.73
CA LYS A 13 7.73 35.80 -10.91
C LYS A 13 6.72 35.05 -10.03
N ILE A 14 6.46 33.80 -10.34
CA ILE A 14 5.49 32.94 -9.64
C ILE A 14 6.14 32.24 -8.45
N ILE A 15 7.38 31.82 -8.59
CA ILE A 15 8.10 31.12 -7.52
C ILE A 15 8.42 32.09 -6.40
N ASN A 16 8.02 31.74 -5.17
CA ASN A 16 8.22 32.57 -3.99
C ASN A 16 9.69 32.69 -3.58
N GLU A 17 10.00 33.71 -2.77
CA GLU A 17 11.37 34.01 -2.36
C GLU A 17 11.95 32.95 -1.40
N GLU A 18 11.13 32.20 -0.68
CA GLU A 18 11.60 31.10 0.18
C GLU A 18 12.22 29.98 -0.65
N ILE A 19 11.54 29.49 -1.68
CA ILE A 19 12.03 28.48 -2.62
C ILE A 19 13.26 28.99 -3.39
N LYS A 20 13.25 30.25 -3.84
CA LYS A 20 14.43 30.85 -4.49
C LYS A 20 15.60 30.98 -3.53
N GLY A 21 15.34 31.30 -2.27
CA GLY A 21 16.36 31.37 -1.21
C GLY A 21 17.00 30.01 -0.96
N GLU A 22 16.21 28.93 -0.94
CA GLU A 22 16.73 27.57 -0.86
C GLU A 22 17.66 27.27 -2.05
N LEU A 23 17.22 27.55 -3.28
CA LEU A 23 18.03 27.35 -4.50
C LEU A 23 19.35 28.12 -4.49
N ARG A 24 19.34 29.41 -4.10
CA ARG A 24 20.55 30.25 -4.05
C ARG A 24 21.56 29.75 -3.02
N ASN A 25 21.13 29.02 -1.99
CA ASN A 25 22.00 28.49 -0.95
C ASN A 25 22.68 27.17 -1.33
N ILE A 26 22.28 26.51 -2.43
CA ILE A 26 22.91 25.28 -2.91
C ILE A 26 24.26 25.63 -3.52
N LYS A 27 25.32 25.02 -2.96
CA LYS A 27 26.70 25.23 -3.42
C LYS A 27 27.22 24.08 -4.27
N ASP A 28 26.63 22.90 -4.14
CA ASP A 28 27.01 21.70 -4.88
C ASP A 28 26.27 21.67 -6.24
N GLU A 29 27.07 21.72 -7.31
CA GLU A 29 26.53 21.68 -8.68
C GLU A 29 25.81 20.35 -8.98
N LYS A 30 26.25 19.24 -8.37
CA LYS A 30 25.59 17.94 -8.52
C LYS A 30 24.19 17.92 -7.89
N GLU A 31 24.03 18.64 -6.77
CA GLU A 31 22.70 18.78 -6.16
C GLU A 31 21.77 19.63 -7.03
N ILE A 32 22.29 20.71 -7.67
CA ILE A 32 21.52 21.50 -8.63
C ILE A 32 21.14 20.62 -9.82
N GLU A 33 22.06 19.84 -10.36
CA GLU A 33 21.76 18.90 -11.45
C GLU A 33 20.69 17.91 -11.05
N ASP A 34 20.79 17.27 -9.89
CA ASP A 34 19.82 16.29 -9.37
C ASP A 34 18.42 16.88 -9.21
N ARG A 35 18.32 18.16 -8.84
CA ARG A 35 17.05 18.87 -8.69
C ARG A 35 16.38 19.27 -10.01
N PHE A 36 17.12 19.32 -11.13
CA PHE A 36 16.66 19.90 -12.40
C PHE A 36 16.95 19.05 -13.65
N TYR A 37 17.64 17.89 -13.55
CA TYR A 37 17.96 17.06 -14.72
C TYR A 37 16.73 16.51 -15.43
N LYS A 38 15.63 16.32 -14.68
CA LYS A 38 14.30 15.94 -15.17
C LYS A 38 13.23 16.66 -14.35
N ASP A 39 11.99 16.54 -14.78
CA ASP A 39 10.83 16.89 -13.96
C ASP A 39 10.42 15.69 -13.11
N LEU A 40 9.78 15.95 -11.98
CA LEU A 40 9.25 14.90 -11.13
C LEU A 40 8.17 14.13 -11.91
N GLU A 41 8.43 12.85 -12.12
CA GLU A 41 7.55 12.01 -12.92
C GLU A 41 6.28 11.64 -12.15
N PHE A 42 5.14 11.79 -12.79
CA PHE A 42 3.90 11.22 -12.34
C PHE A 42 3.96 9.72 -12.68
N GLY A 43 4.22 8.88 -11.67
CA GLY A 43 4.23 7.41 -11.83
C GLY A 43 2.82 6.85 -12.01
N THR A 44 2.69 5.54 -11.99
CA THR A 44 1.43 4.79 -12.25
C THR A 44 0.25 5.11 -11.32
N GLY A 45 0.32 6.15 -10.52
CA GLY A 45 -0.78 6.56 -9.62
C GLY A 45 -0.52 7.84 -8.86
N GLY A 46 0.51 8.62 -9.23
CA GLY A 46 0.80 9.89 -8.58
C GLY A 46 2.28 10.26 -8.56
N LEU A 47 2.61 11.35 -7.85
CA LEU A 47 3.97 11.81 -7.65
C LEU A 47 4.56 11.21 -6.36
N ARG A 48 5.86 11.00 -6.34
CA ARG A 48 6.65 10.73 -5.12
C ARG A 48 8.06 11.27 -5.28
N GLY A 49 8.55 12.01 -4.29
CA GLY A 49 9.89 12.56 -4.35
C GLY A 49 10.33 13.19 -3.03
N VAL A 50 11.58 13.62 -3.01
CA VAL A 50 12.14 14.39 -1.89
C VAL A 50 11.51 15.78 -1.87
N ILE A 51 11.15 16.28 -0.69
CA ILE A 51 10.64 17.64 -0.47
C ILE A 51 11.75 18.64 -0.72
N GLY A 52 11.48 19.73 -1.47
CA GLY A 52 12.43 20.82 -1.69
C GLY A 52 12.21 21.59 -2.98
N ALA A 53 13.05 22.58 -3.20
CA ALA A 53 13.06 23.40 -4.41
C ALA A 53 13.62 22.63 -5.61
N GLY A 54 12.97 22.75 -6.77
CA GLY A 54 13.40 22.15 -8.04
C GLY A 54 12.30 21.39 -8.75
N SER A 55 12.46 21.18 -10.06
CA SER A 55 11.47 20.48 -10.89
C SER A 55 11.41 18.98 -10.61
N ASN A 56 12.50 18.39 -10.08
CA ASN A 56 12.57 16.99 -9.65
C ASN A 56 12.40 16.83 -8.13
N ARG A 57 11.57 17.67 -7.52
CA ARG A 57 11.28 17.69 -6.07
C ARG A 57 9.79 17.86 -5.82
N MET A 58 9.34 17.38 -4.66
CA MET A 58 7.99 17.66 -4.15
C MET A 58 7.95 19.07 -3.55
N ASN A 59 7.17 19.95 -4.14
CA ASN A 59 6.89 21.29 -3.66
C ASN A 59 5.52 21.76 -4.16
N ILE A 60 5.06 22.93 -3.71
CA ILE A 60 3.75 23.44 -4.08
C ILE A 60 3.56 23.62 -5.59
N TYR A 61 4.63 23.92 -6.35
CA TYR A 61 4.58 24.15 -7.79
C TYR A 61 4.45 22.86 -8.58
N THR A 62 5.22 21.82 -8.23
CA THR A 62 5.13 20.50 -8.85
C THR A 62 3.79 19.82 -8.52
N VAL A 63 3.29 19.98 -7.29
CA VAL A 63 1.96 19.51 -6.87
C VAL A 63 0.87 20.27 -7.64
N SER A 64 0.93 21.60 -7.71
CA SER A 64 -0.08 22.39 -8.43
C SER A 64 -0.09 22.08 -9.93
N LYS A 65 1.08 21.84 -10.56
CA LYS A 65 1.17 21.43 -11.96
C LYS A 65 0.45 20.08 -12.19
N ALA A 66 0.73 19.09 -11.39
CA ALA A 66 0.05 17.79 -11.44
C ALA A 66 -1.46 17.92 -11.21
N THR A 67 -1.84 18.79 -10.26
CA THR A 67 -3.25 19.05 -9.93
C THR A 67 -3.97 19.78 -11.06
N GLN A 68 -3.32 20.70 -11.75
CA GLN A 68 -3.90 21.38 -12.93
C GLN A 68 -4.16 20.36 -14.05
N GLY A 69 -3.22 19.44 -14.30
CA GLY A 69 -3.44 18.35 -15.26
C GLY A 69 -4.62 17.46 -14.85
N PHE A 70 -4.74 17.13 -13.58
CA PHE A 70 -5.88 16.38 -13.06
C PHE A 70 -7.20 17.16 -13.19
N ALA A 71 -7.20 18.47 -12.91
CA ALA A 71 -8.37 19.33 -13.11
C ALA A 71 -8.82 19.39 -14.59
N ASN A 72 -7.86 19.49 -15.51
CA ASN A 72 -8.13 19.48 -16.94
C ASN A 72 -8.79 18.16 -17.36
N TYR A 73 -8.20 17.01 -16.95
CA TYR A 73 -8.77 15.69 -17.18
C TYR A 73 -10.21 15.57 -16.63
N LEU A 74 -10.45 16.03 -15.42
CA LEU A 74 -11.79 15.96 -14.80
C LEU A 74 -12.82 16.79 -15.55
N ASN A 75 -12.47 18.02 -15.95
CA ASN A 75 -13.37 18.92 -16.68
C ASN A 75 -13.68 18.45 -18.10
N GLU A 76 -12.77 17.70 -18.74
CA GLU A 76 -12.99 17.09 -20.04
C GLU A 76 -13.91 15.87 -19.97
N ASN A 77 -13.86 15.11 -18.87
CA ASN A 77 -14.55 13.82 -18.79
C ASN A 77 -15.84 13.86 -17.95
N PHE A 78 -16.05 14.89 -17.11
CA PHE A 78 -17.20 14.99 -16.20
C PHE A 78 -17.83 16.37 -16.20
N ASN A 79 -19.14 16.41 -15.97
CA ASN A 79 -19.87 17.66 -15.76
C ASN A 79 -19.88 18.04 -14.29
N ASN A 80 -19.42 19.25 -13.94
CA ASN A 80 -19.33 19.74 -12.56
C ASN A 80 -18.60 18.77 -11.61
N PRO A 81 -17.35 18.39 -11.90
CA PRO A 81 -16.64 17.40 -11.10
C PRO A 81 -16.37 17.88 -9.68
N SER A 82 -16.24 16.91 -8.77
CA SER A 82 -15.81 17.13 -7.41
C SER A 82 -14.70 16.18 -7.00
N VAL A 83 -13.86 16.60 -6.04
CA VAL A 83 -12.69 15.85 -5.56
C VAL A 83 -12.65 15.89 -4.05
N ALA A 84 -12.42 14.73 -3.41
CA ALA A 84 -12.08 14.66 -2.00
C ALA A 84 -10.56 14.68 -1.80
N ILE A 85 -10.06 15.36 -0.77
CA ILE A 85 -8.63 15.46 -0.47
C ILE A 85 -8.36 15.11 0.99
N ALA A 86 -7.46 14.14 1.22
CA ALA A 86 -6.90 13.79 2.52
C ALA A 86 -5.38 13.89 2.52
N TYR A 87 -4.78 13.88 3.70
CA TYR A 87 -3.33 13.96 3.88
C TYR A 87 -2.91 13.30 5.19
N ASP A 88 -1.65 12.85 5.23
CA ASP A 88 -1.03 12.24 6.41
C ASP A 88 -0.30 13.28 7.30
N SER A 89 0.48 12.78 8.28
CA SER A 89 1.23 13.59 9.24
C SER A 89 2.55 14.15 8.69
N ARG A 90 2.96 13.81 7.47
CA ARG A 90 4.25 14.21 6.91
C ARG A 90 4.40 15.70 6.77
N ASN A 91 5.66 16.15 6.84
CA ASN A 91 5.99 17.55 6.56
C ASN A 91 5.45 17.96 5.19
N MET A 92 4.88 19.14 5.09
CA MET A 92 4.27 19.74 3.90
C MET A 92 3.00 19.05 3.38
N SER A 93 2.49 17.97 4.02
CA SER A 93 1.28 17.29 3.52
C SER A 93 0.06 18.21 3.53
N LYS A 94 -0.10 19.02 4.58
CA LYS A 94 -1.19 20.01 4.70
C LYS A 94 -1.08 21.12 3.66
N GLU A 95 0.14 21.66 3.46
CA GLU A 95 0.42 22.72 2.49
C GLU A 95 0.19 22.24 1.05
N PHE A 96 0.66 21.05 0.72
CA PHE A 96 0.45 20.45 -0.61
C PHE A 96 -1.03 20.15 -0.87
N SER A 97 -1.77 19.66 0.14
CA SER A 97 -3.21 19.42 0.03
C SER A 97 -3.98 20.73 -0.19
N LYS A 98 -3.58 21.80 0.49
CA LYS A 98 -4.15 23.12 0.29
C LYS A 98 -3.85 23.67 -1.09
N ALA A 99 -2.61 23.55 -1.57
CA ALA A 99 -2.24 23.98 -2.94
C ALA A 99 -3.07 23.24 -3.99
N ALA A 100 -3.22 21.92 -3.85
CA ALA A 100 -4.07 21.11 -4.72
C ALA A 100 -5.54 21.57 -4.67
N ALA A 101 -6.09 21.80 -3.48
CA ALA A 101 -7.47 22.26 -3.30
C ALA A 101 -7.74 23.60 -4.01
N LEU A 102 -6.82 24.55 -3.87
CA LEU A 102 -6.96 25.87 -4.47
C LEU A 102 -6.81 25.84 -6.01
N THR A 103 -5.93 24.99 -6.53
CA THR A 103 -5.78 24.77 -7.97
C THR A 103 -7.03 24.14 -8.60
N LEU A 104 -7.60 23.11 -7.96
CA LEU A 104 -8.87 22.50 -8.39
C LEU A 104 -10.01 23.51 -8.35
N SER A 105 -10.16 24.23 -7.23
CA SER A 105 -11.22 25.23 -7.08
C SER A 105 -11.12 26.34 -8.10
N ALA A 106 -9.91 26.85 -8.41
CA ALA A 106 -9.67 27.83 -9.46
C ALA A 106 -10.02 27.32 -10.86
N SER A 107 -9.99 25.99 -11.05
CA SER A 107 -10.38 25.33 -12.29
C SER A 107 -11.88 24.96 -12.34
N GLY A 108 -12.67 25.38 -11.36
CA GLY A 108 -14.12 25.14 -11.29
C GLY A 108 -14.50 23.77 -10.72
N VAL A 109 -13.55 23.00 -10.22
CA VAL A 109 -13.78 21.70 -9.55
C VAL A 109 -14.15 21.92 -8.10
N LYS A 110 -15.24 21.32 -7.64
CA LYS A 110 -15.63 21.38 -6.23
C LYS A 110 -14.72 20.47 -5.40
N VAL A 111 -14.21 20.98 -4.26
CA VAL A 111 -13.27 20.27 -3.40
C VAL A 111 -13.85 20.05 -2.02
N TYR A 112 -13.74 18.82 -1.54
CA TYR A 112 -13.97 18.42 -0.17
C TYR A 112 -12.61 18.13 0.49
N LEU A 113 -12.10 19.06 1.29
CA LEU A 113 -10.80 18.95 1.95
C LEU A 113 -11.00 18.58 3.42
N PHE A 114 -10.34 17.52 3.88
CA PHE A 114 -10.35 17.21 5.31
C PHE A 114 -9.69 18.33 6.13
N GLU A 115 -10.36 18.71 7.22
CA GLU A 115 -9.90 19.76 8.16
C GLU A 115 -8.60 19.41 8.90
N SER A 116 -8.34 18.11 9.06
CA SER A 116 -7.12 17.56 9.64
C SER A 116 -6.75 16.24 8.95
N LEU A 117 -5.55 15.69 9.26
CA LEU A 117 -5.07 14.45 8.65
C LEU A 117 -6.08 13.31 8.75
N ARG A 118 -6.19 12.52 7.68
CA ARG A 118 -7.00 11.30 7.60
C ARG A 118 -6.25 10.21 6.83
N PRO A 119 -6.53 8.95 7.20
CA PRO A 119 -5.99 7.77 6.48
C PRO A 119 -6.34 7.72 5.00
N THR A 120 -5.47 7.09 4.24
CA THR A 120 -5.72 6.72 2.83
C THR A 120 -7.06 6.00 2.62
N PRO A 121 -7.46 4.97 3.42
CA PRO A 121 -8.76 4.32 3.25
C PRO A 121 -9.96 5.25 3.53
N VAL A 122 -9.82 6.22 4.42
CA VAL A 122 -10.90 7.20 4.67
C VAL A 122 -11.11 8.08 3.43
N LEU A 123 -10.05 8.45 2.70
CA LEU A 123 -10.22 9.11 1.41
C LEU A 123 -10.96 8.22 0.42
N SER A 124 -10.52 6.98 0.22
CA SER A 124 -11.18 6.04 -0.69
C SER A 124 -12.68 5.93 -0.40
N PHE A 125 -13.05 5.82 0.87
CA PHE A 125 -14.43 5.86 1.34
C PHE A 125 -15.12 7.18 0.98
N SER A 126 -14.48 8.32 1.24
CA SER A 126 -15.06 9.66 1.04
C SER A 126 -15.40 9.95 -0.41
N VAL A 127 -14.53 9.55 -1.35
CA VAL A 127 -14.78 9.68 -2.79
C VAL A 127 -16.12 9.03 -3.16
N ARG A 128 -16.36 7.82 -2.65
CA ARG A 128 -17.59 7.06 -2.90
C ARG A 128 -18.80 7.64 -2.15
N TYR A 129 -18.64 7.95 -0.87
CA TYR A 129 -19.71 8.47 -0.03
C TYR A 129 -20.24 9.82 -0.51
N LEU A 130 -19.34 10.71 -0.94
CA LEU A 130 -19.66 12.04 -1.45
C LEU A 130 -19.95 12.04 -2.97
N ASN A 131 -19.87 10.88 -3.65
CA ASN A 131 -20.00 10.73 -5.10
C ASN A 131 -19.05 11.66 -5.88
N CYS A 132 -17.81 11.79 -5.42
CA CYS A 132 -16.78 12.55 -6.12
C CYS A 132 -16.32 11.85 -7.40
N GLN A 133 -15.86 12.61 -8.38
CA GLN A 133 -15.27 12.09 -9.61
C GLN A 133 -13.78 11.78 -9.47
N GLY A 134 -13.19 12.14 -8.33
CA GLY A 134 -11.84 11.76 -8.01
C GLY A 134 -11.46 12.04 -6.57
N GLY A 135 -10.25 11.63 -6.21
CA GLY A 135 -9.67 11.85 -4.90
C GLY A 135 -8.17 12.11 -4.94
N ILE A 136 -7.66 12.74 -3.91
CA ILE A 136 -6.22 12.97 -3.73
C ILE A 136 -5.83 12.61 -2.29
N VAL A 137 -4.74 11.84 -2.13
CA VAL A 137 -4.07 11.68 -0.84
C VAL A 137 -2.65 12.22 -0.95
N VAL A 138 -2.32 13.16 -0.08
CA VAL A 138 -0.95 13.66 0.04
C VAL A 138 -0.22 12.85 1.11
N THR A 139 0.61 11.91 0.66
CA THR A 139 1.38 10.97 1.49
C THR A 139 2.50 10.32 0.69
N ALA A 140 3.58 9.97 1.36
CA ALA A 140 4.58 9.03 0.85
C ALA A 140 4.56 7.69 1.62
N SER A 141 3.42 7.35 2.26
CA SER A 141 3.24 6.12 3.03
C SER A 141 4.38 5.96 4.07
N HIS A 142 5.12 4.89 4.03
CA HIS A 142 6.20 4.55 4.96
C HIS A 142 7.60 5.05 4.56
N ASN A 143 7.73 5.87 3.51
CA ASN A 143 9.06 6.39 3.10
C ASN A 143 9.70 7.27 4.21
N PRO A 144 11.04 7.47 4.20
CA PRO A 144 11.72 8.37 5.12
C PRO A 144 11.14 9.79 5.13
N LYS A 145 11.39 10.54 6.21
CA LYS A 145 10.78 11.85 6.49
C LYS A 145 10.98 12.93 5.42
N GLN A 146 12.06 12.84 4.66
CA GLN A 146 12.37 13.80 3.59
C GLN A 146 11.51 13.61 2.32
N TYR A 147 10.73 12.53 2.24
CA TYR A 147 9.85 12.25 1.11
C TYR A 147 8.42 12.72 1.38
N ASN A 148 7.75 13.15 0.32
CA ASN A 148 6.30 13.23 0.27
C ASN A 148 5.79 12.71 -1.09
N GLY A 149 4.47 12.60 -1.23
CA GLY A 149 3.84 12.10 -2.45
C GLY A 149 2.43 12.67 -2.61
N TYR A 150 1.86 12.38 -3.77
CA TYR A 150 0.55 12.84 -4.19
C TYR A 150 -0.08 11.71 -5.00
N LYS A 151 -1.01 10.97 -4.39
CA LYS A 151 -1.71 9.84 -5.00
C LYS A 151 -3.06 10.32 -5.55
N VAL A 152 -3.44 9.87 -6.75
CA VAL A 152 -4.71 10.19 -7.38
C VAL A 152 -5.62 8.97 -7.39
N TYR A 153 -6.90 9.20 -7.07
CA TYR A 153 -7.97 8.21 -7.01
C TYR A 153 -9.07 8.56 -8.00
N ASP A 154 -9.71 7.54 -8.55
CA ASP A 154 -10.82 7.70 -9.48
C ASP A 154 -12.18 7.78 -8.77
N GLU A 155 -13.24 7.91 -9.55
CA GLU A 155 -14.64 8.02 -9.09
C GLU A 155 -15.13 6.81 -8.29
N PHE A 156 -14.43 5.68 -8.38
CA PHE A 156 -14.75 4.47 -7.62
C PHE A 156 -14.02 4.39 -6.26
N GLY A 157 -13.15 5.37 -5.98
CA GLY A 157 -12.35 5.41 -4.76
C GLY A 157 -11.14 4.48 -4.80
N GLY A 158 -10.76 3.95 -5.96
CA GLY A 158 -9.52 3.21 -6.20
C GLY A 158 -8.43 4.14 -6.73
N GLN A 159 -7.16 3.80 -6.47
CA GLN A 159 -6.06 4.51 -7.10
C GLN A 159 -6.15 4.34 -8.62
N VAL A 160 -5.95 5.43 -9.39
CA VAL A 160 -6.08 5.40 -10.85
C VAL A 160 -5.26 4.29 -11.49
N THR A 161 -5.86 3.60 -12.46
CA THR A 161 -5.20 2.59 -13.28
C THR A 161 -4.40 3.25 -14.40
N ASP A 162 -3.56 2.46 -15.09
CA ASP A 162 -2.57 2.99 -16.03
C ASP A 162 -3.19 3.87 -17.13
N ASP A 163 -4.32 3.47 -17.73
CA ASP A 163 -5.01 4.23 -18.78
C ASP A 163 -5.47 5.63 -18.32
N LYS A 164 -6.01 5.73 -17.09
CA LYS A 164 -6.42 7.01 -16.52
C LYS A 164 -5.19 7.84 -16.11
N ALA A 165 -4.18 7.18 -15.53
CA ALA A 165 -2.93 7.84 -15.15
C ALA A 165 -2.26 8.48 -16.37
N ASP A 166 -2.15 7.77 -17.50
CA ASP A 166 -1.53 8.27 -18.73
C ASP A 166 -2.25 9.51 -19.27
N LYS A 167 -3.58 9.58 -19.19
CA LYS A 167 -4.35 10.76 -19.59
C LYS A 167 -4.07 11.96 -18.68
N ILE A 168 -4.03 11.73 -17.35
CA ILE A 168 -3.72 12.78 -16.38
C ILE A 168 -2.28 13.28 -16.56
N ILE A 169 -1.32 12.37 -16.79
CA ILE A 169 0.07 12.69 -17.07
C ILE A 169 0.18 13.54 -18.34
N SER A 170 -0.51 13.15 -19.41
CA SER A 170 -0.51 13.89 -20.68
C SER A 170 -1.03 15.31 -20.47
N ALA A 171 -2.16 15.47 -19.79
CA ALA A 171 -2.73 16.78 -19.47
C ALA A 171 -1.81 17.64 -18.58
N ALA A 172 -1.04 17.02 -17.66
CA ALA A 172 -0.05 17.74 -16.84
C ALA A 172 1.19 18.15 -17.65
N ASN A 173 1.60 17.32 -18.61
CA ASN A 173 2.77 17.61 -19.46
C ASN A 173 2.51 18.70 -20.50
N GLU A 174 1.25 18.96 -20.88
CA GLU A 174 0.86 20.09 -21.73
C GLU A 174 1.07 21.46 -21.06
N ILE A 175 1.20 21.50 -19.74
CA ILE A 175 1.47 22.72 -18.99
C ILE A 175 2.96 23.05 -19.07
N GLU A 176 3.31 24.04 -19.88
CA GLU A 176 4.71 24.44 -20.08
C GLU A 176 5.21 25.40 -19.01
N ASN A 177 4.34 26.32 -18.56
CA ASN A 177 4.70 27.40 -17.66
C ASN A 177 3.83 27.43 -16.39
N PHE A 178 4.39 27.84 -15.26
CA PHE A 178 3.65 27.97 -14.00
C PHE A 178 2.55 29.04 -14.03
N GLU A 179 2.63 29.98 -14.95
CA GLU A 179 1.59 31.01 -15.19
C GLU A 179 0.27 30.41 -15.71
N GLU A 180 0.31 29.23 -16.28
CA GLU A 180 -0.88 28.51 -16.76
C GLU A 180 -1.64 27.80 -15.62
N ILE A 181 -0.99 27.63 -14.48
CA ILE A 181 -1.59 27.00 -13.31
C ILE A 181 -2.54 27.98 -12.63
N LYS A 182 -3.81 27.62 -12.61
CA LYS A 182 -4.84 28.43 -11.98
C LYS A 182 -4.74 28.34 -10.46
N THR A 183 -4.98 29.46 -9.79
CA THR A 183 -5.08 29.51 -8.35
C THR A 183 -6.12 30.53 -7.92
N ILE A 184 -6.67 30.34 -6.72
CA ILE A 184 -7.70 31.20 -6.10
C ILE A 184 -7.36 31.35 -4.61
N SER A 185 -7.79 32.42 -3.99
CA SER A 185 -7.67 32.52 -2.54
C SER A 185 -8.63 31.56 -1.83
N GLU A 186 -8.23 31.06 -0.65
CA GLU A 186 -9.07 30.17 0.17
C GLU A 186 -10.43 30.79 0.48
N GLY A 187 -10.45 32.07 0.89
CA GLY A 187 -11.68 32.79 1.19
C GLY A 187 -12.64 32.86 -0.01
N GLU A 188 -12.12 33.17 -1.19
CA GLU A 188 -12.91 33.19 -2.42
C GLU A 188 -13.41 31.81 -2.84
N ALA A 189 -12.60 30.76 -2.66
CA ALA A 189 -13.01 29.39 -2.95
C ALA A 189 -14.16 28.93 -2.04
N ILE A 190 -14.10 29.28 -0.74
CA ILE A 190 -15.17 29.01 0.23
C ILE A 190 -16.44 29.81 -0.11
N GLU A 191 -16.31 31.11 -0.38
CA GLU A 191 -17.45 31.98 -0.71
C GLU A 191 -18.18 31.49 -1.98
N LYS A 192 -17.45 31.00 -2.98
CA LYS A 192 -18.02 30.40 -4.18
C LYS A 192 -18.58 28.98 -3.99
N GLY A 193 -18.43 28.39 -2.80
CA GLY A 193 -18.83 27.01 -2.51
C GLY A 193 -18.01 25.94 -3.24
N LEU A 194 -16.83 26.32 -3.74
CA LEU A 194 -15.90 25.42 -4.43
C LEU A 194 -14.95 24.68 -3.48
N LEU A 195 -14.74 25.20 -2.27
CA LEU A 195 -13.99 24.55 -1.21
C LEU A 195 -14.87 24.34 0.02
N VAL A 196 -14.99 23.08 0.44
CA VAL A 196 -15.76 22.66 1.62
C VAL A 196 -14.85 21.84 2.52
N TYR A 197 -14.74 22.23 3.78
CA TYR A 197 -14.05 21.42 4.78
C TYR A 197 -14.98 20.32 5.29
N ILE A 198 -14.42 19.09 5.39
CA ILE A 198 -15.11 17.88 5.88
C ILE A 198 -14.33 17.25 7.03
N GLY A 199 -14.99 16.42 7.83
CA GLY A 199 -14.37 15.77 8.99
C GLY A 199 -15.28 14.76 9.67
N GLU A 200 -15.75 15.07 10.87
CA GLU A 200 -16.43 14.16 11.80
C GLU A 200 -17.65 13.42 11.19
N GLU A 201 -18.39 14.03 10.30
CA GLU A 201 -19.52 13.36 9.63
C GLU A 201 -19.04 12.14 8.83
N ILE A 202 -17.97 12.31 8.05
CA ILE A 202 -17.37 11.24 7.27
C ILE A 202 -16.76 10.16 8.18
N ASP A 203 -16.09 10.60 9.24
CA ASP A 203 -15.46 9.69 10.21
C ASP A 203 -16.48 8.76 10.87
N LYS A 204 -17.66 9.28 11.25
CA LYS A 204 -18.75 8.47 11.82
C LYS A 204 -19.26 7.42 10.85
N GLU A 205 -19.61 7.84 9.63
CA GLU A 205 -20.13 6.93 8.61
C GLU A 205 -19.12 5.82 8.26
N TYR A 206 -17.84 6.20 8.13
CA TYR A 206 -16.77 5.24 7.92
C TYR A 206 -16.65 4.26 9.10
N THR A 207 -16.63 4.76 10.34
CA THR A 207 -16.54 3.95 11.56
C THR A 207 -17.68 2.92 11.62
N GLU A 208 -18.93 3.33 11.34
CA GLU A 208 -20.09 2.43 11.32
C GLU A 208 -19.94 1.34 10.25
N LYS A 209 -19.40 1.67 9.07
CA LYS A 209 -19.12 0.68 8.02
C LYS A 209 -18.06 -0.33 8.47
N VAL A 210 -16.99 0.13 9.12
CA VAL A 210 -15.93 -0.76 9.64
C VAL A 210 -16.50 -1.69 10.72
N LYS A 211 -17.21 -1.17 11.70
CA LYS A 211 -17.86 -1.96 12.76
C LYS A 211 -18.82 -3.02 12.22
N ALA A 212 -19.52 -2.70 11.13
CA ALA A 212 -20.43 -3.64 10.49
C ALA A 212 -19.76 -4.91 9.93
N LEU A 213 -18.43 -4.86 9.69
CA LEU A 213 -17.65 -6.02 9.27
C LEU A 213 -17.31 -7.01 10.39
N THR A 214 -17.63 -6.68 11.66
CA THR A 214 -17.47 -7.63 12.79
C THR A 214 -18.27 -8.89 12.51
N ILE A 215 -17.59 -10.04 12.46
CA ILE A 215 -18.19 -11.34 12.10
C ILE A 215 -18.81 -11.99 13.33
N ARG A 216 -18.08 -11.98 14.46
CA ARG A 216 -18.49 -12.64 15.72
C ARG A 216 -18.95 -11.62 16.77
N LYS A 217 -20.03 -10.92 16.44
CA LYS A 217 -20.57 -9.81 17.26
C LYS A 217 -20.76 -10.18 18.72
N GLU A 218 -21.40 -11.32 19.01
CA GLU A 218 -21.64 -11.77 20.39
C GLU A 218 -20.35 -12.02 21.17
N LEU A 219 -19.31 -12.55 20.53
CA LEU A 219 -18.00 -12.75 21.16
C LEU A 219 -17.37 -11.42 21.53
N VAL A 220 -17.38 -10.46 20.59
CA VAL A 220 -16.82 -9.11 20.81
C VAL A 220 -17.59 -8.40 21.91
N GLU A 221 -18.92 -8.35 21.86
CA GLU A 221 -19.77 -7.69 22.86
C GLU A 221 -19.53 -8.22 24.29
N LYS A 222 -19.28 -9.53 24.43
CA LYS A 222 -19.07 -10.16 25.74
C LYS A 222 -17.65 -10.03 26.28
N ASN A 223 -16.65 -10.09 25.41
CA ASN A 223 -15.26 -10.35 25.83
C ASN A 223 -14.25 -9.29 25.35
N ALA A 224 -14.62 -8.29 24.54
CA ALA A 224 -13.67 -7.32 23.98
C ALA A 224 -12.78 -6.64 25.04
N LYS A 225 -13.35 -6.34 26.22
CA LYS A 225 -12.63 -5.75 27.36
C LYS A 225 -11.53 -6.63 27.95
N GLU A 226 -11.52 -7.94 27.66
CA GLU A 226 -10.50 -8.86 28.17
C GLU A 226 -9.24 -8.86 27.32
N LEU A 227 -9.30 -8.31 26.10
CA LEU A 227 -8.18 -8.29 25.19
C LEU A 227 -7.26 -7.11 25.48
N LYS A 228 -5.98 -7.39 25.71
CA LYS A 228 -4.94 -6.39 25.94
C LYS A 228 -4.20 -6.10 24.64
N ILE A 229 -4.33 -4.87 24.16
CA ILE A 229 -3.73 -4.42 22.90
C ILE A 229 -2.73 -3.30 23.19
N ILE A 230 -1.54 -3.40 22.64
CA ILE A 230 -0.62 -2.26 22.51
C ILE A 230 -0.71 -1.77 21.07
N TYR A 231 -0.90 -0.47 20.88
CA TYR A 231 -1.01 0.16 19.57
C TYR A 231 0.00 1.29 19.39
N THR A 232 0.67 1.30 18.25
CA THR A 232 1.45 2.45 17.81
C THR A 232 0.97 2.96 16.45
N PRO A 233 0.55 4.23 16.34
CA PRO A 233 0.25 4.88 15.06
C PRO A 233 1.51 5.31 14.30
N ILE A 234 2.70 5.10 14.85
CA ILE A 234 3.99 5.55 14.28
C ILE A 234 3.90 7.01 13.82
N HIS A 235 3.42 7.91 14.71
CA HIS A 235 3.18 9.33 14.44
C HIS A 235 2.22 9.63 13.28
N GLY A 236 1.42 8.65 12.84
CA GLY A 236 0.59 8.73 11.64
C GLY A 236 -0.88 9.07 11.87
N SER A 237 -1.65 8.98 10.80
CA SER A 237 -3.08 9.31 10.75
C SER A 237 -3.99 8.25 11.39
N GLY A 238 -3.47 7.06 11.69
CA GLY A 238 -4.24 5.95 12.26
C GLY A 238 -4.65 6.13 13.72
N ASN A 239 -4.01 7.03 14.48
CA ASN A 239 -4.22 7.19 15.93
C ASN A 239 -5.72 7.29 16.31
N ILE A 240 -6.44 8.21 15.69
CA ILE A 240 -7.85 8.46 16.03
C ILE A 240 -8.77 7.34 15.47
N PRO A 241 -8.77 7.01 14.18
CA PRO A 241 -9.74 6.06 13.62
C PRO A 241 -9.57 4.62 14.13
N VAL A 242 -8.36 4.12 14.31
CA VAL A 242 -8.14 2.78 14.88
C VAL A 242 -8.67 2.70 16.31
N ARG A 243 -8.31 3.69 17.14
CA ARG A 243 -8.78 3.73 18.54
C ARG A 243 -10.28 3.92 18.66
N ARG A 244 -10.88 4.75 17.80
CA ARG A 244 -12.33 4.95 17.75
C ARG A 244 -13.07 3.65 17.48
N VAL A 245 -12.70 2.95 16.42
CA VAL A 245 -13.34 1.67 16.06
C VAL A 245 -13.21 0.65 17.19
N LEU A 246 -12.01 0.49 17.76
CA LEU A 246 -11.79 -0.45 18.86
C LEU A 246 -12.59 -0.07 20.11
N ALA A 247 -12.58 1.21 20.49
CA ALA A 247 -13.33 1.69 21.65
C ALA A 247 -14.86 1.51 21.48
N GLU A 248 -15.40 1.83 20.29
CA GLU A 248 -16.83 1.68 20.02
C GLU A 248 -17.28 0.21 19.93
N LEU A 249 -16.34 -0.73 19.69
CA LEU A 249 -16.57 -2.17 19.79
C LEU A 249 -16.35 -2.73 21.21
N GLY A 250 -15.98 -1.90 22.20
CA GLY A 250 -15.82 -2.31 23.59
C GLY A 250 -14.44 -2.81 23.99
N TYR A 251 -13.42 -2.60 23.16
CA TYR A 251 -12.03 -2.90 23.53
C TYR A 251 -11.50 -1.80 24.45
N GLU A 252 -11.61 -2.01 25.77
CA GLU A 252 -11.24 -1.03 26.80
C GLU A 252 -9.73 -1.01 27.11
N ASN A 253 -9.04 -2.14 26.88
CA ASN A 253 -7.62 -2.33 27.21
C ASN A 253 -6.70 -2.09 26.00
N VAL A 254 -6.88 -0.96 25.32
CA VAL A 254 -6.02 -0.50 24.21
C VAL A 254 -5.09 0.58 24.76
N LYS A 255 -3.79 0.26 24.87
CA LYS A 255 -2.77 1.20 25.31
C LYS A 255 -1.94 1.65 24.11
N VAL A 256 -1.77 2.98 23.99
CA VAL A 256 -1.04 3.60 22.89
C VAL A 256 0.38 3.95 23.34
N VAL A 257 1.37 3.67 22.47
CA VAL A 257 2.75 4.10 22.68
C VAL A 257 2.80 5.63 22.69
N LYS A 258 3.02 6.21 23.85
CA LYS A 258 2.85 7.65 24.11
C LYS A 258 3.77 8.51 23.26
N GLU A 259 5.00 8.07 23.08
CA GLU A 259 6.04 8.74 22.32
C GLU A 259 5.74 8.78 20.81
N GLN A 260 4.89 7.87 20.32
CA GLN A 260 4.49 7.73 18.92
C GLN A 260 3.04 8.14 18.66
N GLU A 261 2.30 8.57 19.70
CA GLU A 261 0.88 8.90 19.62
C GLU A 261 0.60 10.16 18.80
N ALA A 262 1.37 11.21 19.06
CA ALA A 262 1.16 12.49 18.38
C ALA A 262 1.64 12.44 16.91
N PRO A 263 0.85 12.98 15.97
CA PRO A 263 1.29 13.12 14.59
C PRO A 263 2.54 14.00 14.49
N ASP A 264 3.60 13.50 13.83
CA ASP A 264 4.84 14.24 13.61
C ASP A 264 5.51 13.79 12.31
N GLY A 265 5.64 14.70 11.34
CA GLY A 265 6.28 14.43 10.06
C GLY A 265 7.80 14.19 10.11
N ASN A 266 8.43 14.45 11.26
CA ASN A 266 9.85 14.14 11.47
C ASN A 266 10.09 12.72 11.97
N PHE A 267 9.05 12.01 12.41
CA PHE A 267 9.12 10.63 12.93
C PHE A 267 10.26 10.45 13.96
N PRO A 268 10.26 11.19 15.09
CA PRO A 268 11.43 11.31 15.97
C PRO A 268 11.87 9.98 16.61
N THR A 269 11.00 8.98 16.64
CA THR A 269 11.29 7.66 17.24
C THR A 269 11.79 6.63 16.21
N THR A 270 11.80 6.96 14.91
CA THR A 270 12.25 6.04 13.87
C THR A 270 12.73 6.78 12.62
N ASN A 271 13.76 6.25 11.97
CA ASN A 271 14.25 6.80 10.70
C ASN A 271 13.36 6.37 9.51
N TYR A 272 12.60 5.29 9.68
CA TYR A 272 11.80 4.66 8.64
C TYR A 272 10.47 4.19 9.23
N PRO A 273 9.37 4.96 9.05
CA PRO A 273 8.08 4.68 9.68
C PRO A 273 7.30 3.56 8.97
N ASN A 274 7.94 2.39 8.83
CA ASN A 274 7.42 1.23 8.13
C ASN A 274 7.11 0.09 9.13
N PRO A 275 5.86 -0.38 9.24
CA PRO A 275 5.49 -1.47 10.14
C PRO A 275 6.08 -2.84 9.76
N GLU A 276 6.80 -2.94 8.64
CA GLU A 276 7.66 -4.09 8.31
C GLU A 276 8.97 -4.08 9.10
N SER A 277 9.40 -2.90 9.61
CA SER A 277 10.68 -2.74 10.33
C SER A 277 10.51 -3.04 11.82
N PRO A 278 11.32 -3.96 12.40
CA PRO A 278 11.29 -4.25 13.83
C PRO A 278 11.53 -3.02 14.71
N GLN A 279 12.33 -2.07 14.25
CA GLN A 279 12.73 -0.89 15.02
C GLN A 279 11.54 -0.01 15.43
N VAL A 280 10.48 0.06 14.64
CA VAL A 280 9.30 0.88 14.97
C VAL A 280 8.54 0.36 16.18
N PHE A 281 8.75 -0.91 16.56
CA PHE A 281 8.07 -1.59 17.65
C PHE A 281 8.86 -1.65 18.96
N GLU A 282 10.08 -1.13 19.03
CA GLU A 282 10.93 -1.22 20.23
C GLU A 282 10.20 -0.71 21.49
N LEU A 283 9.61 0.49 21.43
CA LEU A 283 8.83 1.06 22.55
C LEU A 283 7.57 0.25 22.84
N ALA A 284 6.89 -0.21 21.80
CA ALA A 284 5.70 -1.05 21.97
C ALA A 284 6.01 -2.40 22.63
N LEU A 285 7.18 -2.98 22.31
CA LEU A 285 7.65 -4.24 22.91
C LEU A 285 7.98 -4.09 24.39
N GLU A 286 8.60 -2.99 24.81
CA GLU A 286 8.86 -2.70 26.21
C GLU A 286 7.55 -2.60 27.00
N MET A 287 6.62 -1.80 26.50
CA MET A 287 5.29 -1.65 27.08
C MET A 287 4.50 -2.97 27.12
N ALA A 288 4.59 -3.79 26.07
CA ALA A 288 3.88 -5.05 25.97
C ALA A 288 4.36 -6.08 27.00
N LYS A 289 5.65 -6.09 27.35
CA LYS A 289 6.19 -6.97 28.40
C LYS A 289 5.66 -6.59 29.78
N GLU A 290 5.54 -5.29 30.08
CA GLU A 290 5.01 -4.79 31.36
C GLU A 290 3.50 -5.08 31.49
N GLU A 291 2.75 -4.90 30.40
CA GLU A 291 1.30 -5.04 30.37
C GLU A 291 0.82 -6.48 30.14
N ALA A 292 1.72 -7.40 29.77
CA ALA A 292 1.38 -8.74 29.28
C ALA A 292 0.34 -8.69 28.15
N ALA A 293 0.64 -7.95 27.08
CA ALA A 293 -0.25 -7.75 25.96
C ALA A 293 -0.53 -9.06 25.20
N ASP A 294 -1.76 -9.20 24.69
CA ASP A 294 -2.13 -10.34 23.83
C ASP A 294 -1.63 -10.12 22.39
N VAL A 295 -1.62 -8.86 21.94
CA VAL A 295 -1.21 -8.49 20.57
C VAL A 295 -0.71 -7.04 20.56
N ILE A 296 0.18 -6.75 19.61
CA ILE A 296 0.70 -5.40 19.34
C ILE A 296 0.38 -5.05 17.88
N PHE A 297 -0.08 -3.83 17.63
CA PHE A 297 -0.32 -3.29 16.28
C PHE A 297 0.56 -2.08 16.02
N GLY A 298 1.01 -1.92 14.77
CA GLY A 298 1.63 -0.70 14.29
C GLY A 298 1.14 -0.34 12.88
N THR A 299 0.65 0.89 12.71
CA THR A 299 0.19 1.38 11.39
C THR A 299 1.16 2.41 10.83
N ASP A 300 1.34 2.41 9.49
CA ASP A 300 2.16 3.39 8.82
C ASP A 300 1.50 4.79 8.78
N PRO A 301 2.23 5.85 8.37
CA PRO A 301 1.73 7.22 8.49
C PRO A 301 0.38 7.51 7.82
N ASP A 302 0.07 6.90 6.68
CA ASP A 302 -1.22 7.03 5.99
C ASP A 302 -2.21 5.89 6.30
N CYS A 303 -1.84 5.01 7.26
CA CYS A 303 -2.68 3.98 7.84
C CYS A 303 -3.34 3.06 6.79
N ASP A 304 -2.57 2.72 5.75
CA ASP A 304 -2.97 1.74 4.76
C ASP A 304 -2.30 0.37 5.01
N ARG A 305 -1.28 0.29 5.90
CA ARG A 305 -0.58 -0.93 6.31
C ARG A 305 -0.59 -1.10 7.82
N ILE A 306 -0.56 -2.36 8.24
CA ILE A 306 -0.48 -2.73 9.67
C ILE A 306 0.49 -3.88 9.90
N GLY A 307 1.45 -3.67 10.80
CA GLY A 307 2.31 -4.70 11.35
C GLY A 307 1.72 -5.28 12.63
N VAL A 308 1.96 -6.56 12.86
CA VAL A 308 1.38 -7.30 13.98
C VAL A 308 2.48 -8.09 14.70
N LEU A 309 2.53 -7.96 16.02
CA LEU A 309 3.35 -8.81 16.87
C LEU A 309 2.46 -9.65 17.77
N VAL A 310 2.78 -10.92 17.86
CA VAL A 310 2.01 -11.92 18.61
C VAL A 310 2.83 -12.47 19.76
N ASN A 311 2.16 -12.81 20.86
CA ASN A 311 2.77 -13.41 22.01
C ASN A 311 3.07 -14.89 21.73
N GLU A 312 4.36 -15.27 21.84
CA GLU A 312 4.84 -16.66 21.72
C GLU A 312 4.83 -17.40 23.05
N GLY A 313 4.50 -16.74 24.14
CA GLY A 313 4.64 -17.22 25.51
C GLY A 313 5.85 -16.61 26.24
N GLU A 314 5.86 -16.72 27.56
CA GLU A 314 6.95 -16.24 28.43
C GLU A 314 7.37 -14.78 28.21
N GLY A 315 6.45 -13.91 27.77
CA GLY A 315 6.72 -12.49 27.49
C GLY A 315 7.55 -12.25 26.23
N LYS A 316 7.68 -13.23 25.34
CA LYS A 316 8.31 -13.09 24.03
C LYS A 316 7.28 -12.73 22.99
N TYR A 317 7.63 -11.82 22.10
CA TYR A 317 6.78 -11.38 21.00
C TYR A 317 7.50 -11.57 19.66
N ARG A 318 6.76 -12.05 18.68
CA ARG A 318 7.23 -12.25 17.31
C ARG A 318 6.49 -11.33 16.36
N ILE A 319 7.22 -10.65 15.47
CA ILE A 319 6.66 -9.93 14.35
C ILE A 319 6.20 -10.95 13.31
N LEU A 320 4.94 -10.86 12.90
CA LEU A 320 4.41 -11.62 11.77
C LEU A 320 4.75 -10.91 10.46
N THR A 321 5.09 -11.69 9.44
CA THR A 321 5.18 -11.15 8.07
C THR A 321 3.78 -10.81 7.55
N GLY A 322 3.72 -9.98 6.49
CA GLY A 322 2.46 -9.66 5.82
C GLY A 322 1.73 -10.91 5.33
N ASN A 323 2.48 -11.89 4.81
CA ASN A 323 1.94 -13.18 4.41
C ASN A 323 1.35 -13.97 5.59
N GLN A 324 2.05 -14.05 6.72
CA GLN A 324 1.58 -14.77 7.91
C GLN A 324 0.28 -14.18 8.48
N THR A 325 0.23 -12.86 8.58
CA THR A 325 -0.99 -12.15 8.99
C THR A 325 -2.13 -12.37 7.99
N GLY A 326 -1.83 -12.33 6.69
CA GLY A 326 -2.78 -12.61 5.62
C GLY A 326 -3.35 -14.04 5.67
N LEU A 327 -2.51 -15.05 5.97
CA LEU A 327 -2.95 -16.44 6.15
C LEU A 327 -3.91 -16.57 7.35
N LEU A 328 -3.54 -15.97 8.49
CA LEU A 328 -4.38 -15.98 9.68
C LEU A 328 -5.73 -15.32 9.44
N LEU A 329 -5.74 -14.13 8.80
CA LEU A 329 -6.98 -13.42 8.45
C LEU A 329 -7.82 -14.19 7.45
N THR A 330 -7.22 -14.76 6.40
CA THR A 330 -7.92 -15.58 5.41
C THR A 330 -8.64 -16.74 6.09
N ASN A 331 -7.91 -17.51 6.92
CA ASN A 331 -8.52 -18.63 7.63
C ASN A 331 -9.58 -18.17 8.63
N TYR A 332 -9.32 -17.11 9.40
CA TYR A 332 -10.26 -16.58 10.38
C TYR A 332 -11.57 -16.14 9.73
N ILE A 333 -11.49 -15.35 8.66
CA ILE A 333 -12.66 -14.84 7.94
C ILE A 333 -13.47 -16.00 7.35
N LEU A 334 -12.83 -16.90 6.59
CA LEU A 334 -13.53 -17.99 5.93
C LEU A 334 -14.14 -18.99 6.93
N SER A 335 -13.40 -19.38 7.96
CA SER A 335 -13.91 -20.26 9.03
C SER A 335 -15.06 -19.61 9.80
N SER A 336 -14.94 -18.33 10.13
CA SER A 336 -15.97 -17.61 10.87
C SER A 336 -17.25 -17.43 10.06
N LEU A 337 -17.14 -17.06 8.78
CA LEU A 337 -18.30 -16.97 7.89
C LEU A 337 -18.97 -18.34 7.69
N LYS A 338 -18.20 -19.42 7.58
CA LYS A 338 -18.74 -20.78 7.49
C LYS A 338 -19.47 -21.20 8.77
N GLU A 339 -18.85 -20.99 9.93
CA GLU A 339 -19.40 -21.33 11.25
C GLU A 339 -20.68 -20.53 11.56
N THR A 340 -20.78 -19.28 11.10
CA THR A 340 -21.97 -18.43 11.26
C THR A 340 -23.03 -18.65 10.16
N GLY A 341 -22.76 -19.50 9.19
CA GLY A 341 -23.67 -19.74 8.05
C GLY A 341 -23.78 -18.56 7.07
N SER A 342 -22.78 -17.67 7.07
CA SER A 342 -22.76 -16.44 6.27
C SER A 342 -21.76 -16.50 5.10
N LEU A 343 -21.10 -17.64 4.88
CA LEU A 343 -20.17 -17.81 3.75
C LEU A 343 -20.96 -17.93 2.45
N PRO A 344 -20.84 -16.98 1.50
CA PRO A 344 -21.58 -17.04 0.24
C PRO A 344 -20.96 -18.07 -0.73
N ASP A 345 -21.79 -18.70 -1.55
CA ASP A 345 -21.36 -19.71 -2.53
C ASP A 345 -20.44 -19.12 -3.63
N ASN A 346 -20.59 -17.83 -3.95
CA ASN A 346 -19.78 -17.10 -4.93
C ASN A 346 -18.70 -16.22 -4.30
N GLY A 347 -18.28 -16.56 -3.07
CA GLY A 347 -17.23 -15.84 -2.36
C GLY A 347 -15.87 -15.90 -3.07
N VAL A 348 -15.11 -14.80 -3.03
CA VAL A 348 -13.78 -14.73 -3.60
C VAL A 348 -12.78 -14.05 -2.66
N VAL A 349 -11.58 -14.63 -2.57
CA VAL A 349 -10.39 -14.02 -1.95
C VAL A 349 -9.46 -13.55 -3.06
N ILE A 350 -8.82 -12.39 -2.90
CA ILE A 350 -7.88 -11.86 -3.90
C ILE A 350 -6.50 -11.65 -3.27
N LYS A 351 -5.45 -12.08 -3.98
CA LYS A 351 -4.05 -11.83 -3.58
C LYS A 351 -3.22 -11.41 -4.79
N THR A 352 -2.01 -10.93 -4.55
CA THR A 352 -1.10 -10.63 -5.66
C THR A 352 -0.33 -11.88 -6.10
N ILE A 353 0.24 -11.82 -7.31
CA ILE A 353 1.06 -12.90 -7.90
C ILE A 353 2.31 -13.26 -7.09
N VAL A 354 2.73 -12.40 -6.15
CA VAL A 354 3.90 -12.59 -5.27
C VAL A 354 3.51 -12.92 -3.82
N THR A 355 2.22 -12.85 -3.50
CA THR A 355 1.69 -13.15 -2.17
C THR A 355 1.60 -14.67 -1.98
N THR A 356 1.71 -15.15 -0.75
CA THR A 356 1.82 -16.56 -0.37
C THR A 356 0.78 -17.49 -1.00
N GLU A 357 1.20 -18.66 -1.46
CA GLU A 357 0.29 -19.72 -1.96
C GLU A 357 -0.44 -20.48 -0.82
N GLY A 358 -0.03 -20.28 0.42
CA GLY A 358 -0.76 -20.80 1.58
C GLY A 358 -2.23 -20.34 1.64
N ALA A 359 -2.50 -19.11 1.20
CA ALA A 359 -3.87 -18.60 1.11
C ALA A 359 -4.75 -19.40 0.13
N ARG A 360 -4.16 -19.90 -0.98
CA ARG A 360 -4.87 -20.77 -1.93
C ARG A 360 -5.29 -22.09 -1.27
N LYS A 361 -4.38 -22.69 -0.50
CA LYS A 361 -4.69 -23.93 0.22
C LYS A 361 -5.81 -23.76 1.25
N ILE A 362 -5.84 -22.61 1.92
CA ILE A 362 -6.92 -22.28 2.85
C ILE A 362 -8.24 -22.09 2.08
N ALA A 363 -8.25 -21.29 1.01
CA ALA A 363 -9.46 -21.02 0.24
C ALA A 363 -10.05 -22.31 -0.38
N GLU A 364 -9.20 -23.20 -0.92
CA GLU A 364 -9.58 -24.51 -1.44
C GLU A 364 -10.31 -25.36 -0.39
N ASP A 365 -9.88 -25.37 0.87
CA ASP A 365 -10.50 -26.14 1.97
C ASP A 365 -11.90 -25.63 2.35
N TYR A 366 -12.18 -24.35 2.05
CA TYR A 366 -13.50 -23.75 2.25
C TYR A 366 -14.35 -23.71 0.97
N ASN A 367 -13.88 -24.24 -0.16
CA ASN A 367 -14.48 -24.14 -1.49
C ASN A 367 -14.72 -22.69 -1.92
N VAL A 368 -13.79 -21.79 -1.57
CA VAL A 368 -13.81 -20.38 -1.94
C VAL A 368 -12.83 -20.15 -3.07
N GLU A 369 -13.24 -19.42 -4.09
CA GLU A 369 -12.35 -19.04 -5.19
C GLU A 369 -11.25 -18.11 -4.68
N ILE A 370 -10.04 -18.27 -5.22
CA ILE A 370 -8.93 -17.33 -5.01
C ILE A 370 -8.41 -16.83 -6.33
N MET A 371 -8.27 -15.52 -6.46
CA MET A 371 -7.78 -14.85 -7.66
C MET A 371 -6.43 -14.21 -7.42
N ASP A 372 -5.53 -14.36 -8.40
CA ASP A 372 -4.26 -13.63 -8.42
C ASP A 372 -4.41 -12.37 -9.28
N VAL A 373 -3.87 -11.24 -8.79
CA VAL A 373 -3.75 -10.00 -9.55
C VAL A 373 -2.30 -9.54 -9.58
N LEU A 374 -1.96 -8.58 -10.44
CA LEU A 374 -0.63 -7.96 -10.42
C LEU A 374 -0.34 -7.28 -9.09
N THR A 375 0.94 -7.05 -8.80
CA THR A 375 1.38 -6.33 -7.60
C THR A 375 0.87 -4.89 -7.61
N GLY A 376 0.22 -4.50 -6.53
CA GLY A 376 -0.39 -3.18 -6.33
C GLY A 376 -1.88 -3.30 -6.04
N PHE A 377 -2.29 -2.74 -4.90
CA PHE A 377 -3.66 -2.89 -4.37
C PHE A 377 -4.74 -2.33 -5.31
N LYS A 378 -4.35 -1.40 -6.22
CA LYS A 378 -5.24 -0.88 -7.26
C LYS A 378 -5.92 -1.98 -8.10
N TYR A 379 -5.22 -3.09 -8.35
CA TYR A 379 -5.79 -4.21 -9.09
C TYR A 379 -6.78 -5.04 -8.25
N ILE A 380 -6.60 -5.10 -6.93
CA ILE A 380 -7.61 -5.65 -6.01
C ILE A 380 -8.84 -4.74 -6.01
N GLY A 381 -8.64 -3.42 -5.87
CA GLY A 381 -9.70 -2.42 -5.91
C GLY A 381 -10.51 -2.46 -7.22
N GLU A 382 -9.84 -2.62 -8.37
CA GLU A 382 -10.47 -2.78 -9.69
C GLU A 382 -11.36 -4.04 -9.75
N LYS A 383 -10.88 -5.18 -9.24
CA LYS A 383 -11.69 -6.41 -9.18
C LYS A 383 -12.89 -6.28 -8.28
N ILE A 384 -12.75 -5.64 -7.11
CA ILE A 384 -13.90 -5.34 -6.24
C ILE A 384 -14.94 -4.50 -6.99
N GLN A 385 -14.49 -3.47 -7.73
CA GLN A 385 -15.40 -2.65 -8.52
C GLN A 385 -16.08 -3.44 -9.64
N GLN A 386 -15.35 -4.32 -10.31
CA GLN A 386 -15.90 -5.21 -11.33
C GLN A 386 -17.01 -6.07 -10.73
N PHE A 387 -16.79 -6.72 -9.59
CA PHE A 387 -17.78 -7.58 -8.93
C PHE A 387 -19.00 -6.80 -8.45
N ASN A 388 -18.82 -5.58 -7.95
CA ASN A 388 -19.96 -4.74 -7.58
C ASN A 388 -20.80 -4.31 -8.79
N THR A 389 -20.22 -4.23 -9.98
CA THR A 389 -20.92 -3.90 -11.22
C THR A 389 -21.62 -5.13 -11.81
N THR A 390 -20.96 -6.29 -11.83
CA THR A 390 -21.48 -7.52 -12.46
C THR A 390 -22.38 -8.33 -11.52
N GLY A 391 -22.13 -8.27 -10.21
CA GLY A 391 -22.83 -9.07 -9.21
C GLY A 391 -22.52 -10.57 -9.25
N ASP A 392 -21.53 -10.99 -10.05
CA ASP A 392 -21.18 -12.40 -10.25
C ASP A 392 -20.42 -13.01 -9.08
N LYS A 393 -19.63 -12.21 -8.38
CA LYS A 393 -18.82 -12.64 -7.22
C LYS A 393 -19.01 -11.73 -6.02
N LYS A 394 -18.84 -12.31 -4.82
CA LYS A 394 -18.81 -11.57 -3.56
C LYS A 394 -17.40 -11.52 -3.02
N TYR A 395 -16.80 -10.32 -3.02
CA TYR A 395 -15.50 -10.09 -2.40
C TYR A 395 -15.57 -10.32 -0.89
N LEU A 396 -14.66 -11.14 -0.37
CA LEU A 396 -14.58 -11.46 1.06
C LEU A 396 -13.35 -10.80 1.72
N PHE A 397 -12.19 -10.98 1.10
CA PHE A 397 -10.93 -10.52 1.62
C PHE A 397 -9.87 -10.42 0.52
N GLY A 398 -8.94 -9.49 0.66
CA GLY A 398 -7.77 -9.40 -0.20
C GLY A 398 -6.58 -8.83 0.53
N PHE A 399 -5.37 -9.23 0.10
CA PHE A 399 -4.15 -8.77 0.76
C PHE A 399 -2.92 -8.84 -0.13
N GLU A 400 -1.93 -8.07 0.28
CA GLU A 400 -0.57 -8.06 -0.27
C GLU A 400 0.43 -8.50 0.80
N GLU A 401 1.53 -9.12 0.40
CA GLU A 401 2.64 -9.50 1.26
C GLU A 401 3.27 -8.31 2.01
N SER A 402 3.08 -7.11 1.47
CA SER A 402 3.58 -5.84 2.02
C SER A 402 2.65 -5.22 3.06
N TYR A 403 2.04 -6.05 3.92
CA TYR A 403 1.26 -5.64 5.10
C TYR A 403 -0.02 -4.86 4.79
N GLY A 404 -0.55 -4.98 3.58
CA GLY A 404 -1.81 -4.36 3.15
C GLY A 404 -2.96 -5.36 3.09
N TYR A 405 -4.08 -5.04 3.74
CA TYR A 405 -5.26 -5.91 3.85
C TYR A 405 -6.53 -5.12 3.62
N LEU A 406 -7.57 -5.77 3.11
CA LEU A 406 -8.90 -5.21 2.98
C LEU A 406 -9.97 -6.28 3.10
N ALA A 407 -11.02 -5.99 3.86
CA ALA A 407 -12.29 -6.69 3.85
C ALA A 407 -13.43 -5.68 3.61
N GLY A 408 -14.57 -6.15 3.13
CA GLY A 408 -15.65 -5.26 2.73
C GLY A 408 -15.41 -4.59 1.39
N ASP A 409 -16.41 -3.87 0.90
CA ASP A 409 -16.44 -3.34 -0.47
C ASP A 409 -16.77 -1.84 -0.54
N PHE A 410 -16.69 -1.13 0.59
CA PHE A 410 -16.92 0.31 0.65
C PHE A 410 -15.63 1.14 0.48
N VAL A 411 -14.46 0.49 0.52
CA VAL A 411 -13.11 1.03 0.27
C VAL A 411 -12.52 0.30 -0.94
N ARG A 412 -11.56 0.91 -1.64
CA ARG A 412 -10.86 0.33 -2.81
C ARG A 412 -9.34 0.35 -2.68
N ASP A 413 -8.83 0.61 -1.49
CA ASP A 413 -7.41 0.54 -1.16
C ASP A 413 -7.23 -0.23 0.16
N LYS A 414 -5.99 -0.53 0.51
CA LYS A 414 -5.63 -1.16 1.78
C LYS A 414 -6.18 -0.35 2.96
N ASP A 415 -6.64 -1.06 3.99
CA ASP A 415 -7.27 -0.42 5.14
C ASP A 415 -6.76 -1.03 6.44
N ALA A 416 -5.84 -0.31 7.10
CA ALA A 416 -5.28 -0.75 8.37
C ALA A 416 -6.27 -0.59 9.54
N VAL A 417 -7.31 0.24 9.41
CA VAL A 417 -8.36 0.36 10.43
C VAL A 417 -9.24 -0.89 10.44
N ILE A 418 -9.69 -1.33 9.25
CA ILE A 418 -10.42 -2.60 9.08
C ILE A 418 -9.55 -3.77 9.54
N ALA A 419 -8.27 -3.79 9.14
CA ALA A 419 -7.35 -4.85 9.51
C ALA A 419 -7.13 -4.90 11.03
N ALA A 420 -6.94 -3.77 11.71
CA ALA A 420 -6.79 -3.69 13.16
C ALA A 420 -8.03 -4.25 13.89
N MET A 421 -9.22 -3.91 13.44
CA MET A 421 -10.48 -4.41 13.98
C MET A 421 -10.57 -5.95 13.81
N LEU A 422 -10.32 -6.47 12.60
CA LEU A 422 -10.38 -7.92 12.33
C LEU A 422 -9.28 -8.69 13.07
N ILE A 423 -8.08 -8.12 13.23
CA ILE A 423 -7.00 -8.75 13.99
C ILE A 423 -7.34 -8.79 15.49
N ALA A 424 -7.97 -7.73 16.03
CA ALA A 424 -8.45 -7.73 17.41
C ALA A 424 -9.52 -8.81 17.63
N GLU A 425 -10.51 -8.89 16.74
CA GLU A 425 -11.56 -9.92 16.79
C GLU A 425 -10.98 -11.34 16.67
N MET A 426 -10.06 -11.56 15.72
CA MET A 426 -9.36 -12.82 15.53
C MET A 426 -8.54 -13.21 16.77
N THR A 427 -7.82 -12.26 17.37
CA THR A 427 -7.04 -12.50 18.59
C THR A 427 -7.95 -12.89 19.74
N LEU A 428 -9.07 -12.19 19.90
CA LEU A 428 -10.07 -12.51 20.92
C LEU A 428 -10.67 -13.91 20.73
N TYR A 429 -10.96 -14.30 19.49
CA TYR A 429 -11.48 -15.62 19.14
C TYR A 429 -10.51 -16.74 19.54
N TYR A 430 -9.23 -16.61 19.21
CA TYR A 430 -8.23 -17.61 19.57
C TYR A 430 -7.95 -17.61 21.07
N LYS A 431 -7.90 -16.45 21.71
CA LYS A 431 -7.78 -16.32 23.16
C LYS A 431 -8.93 -17.03 23.89
N ALA A 432 -10.17 -16.90 23.43
CA ALA A 432 -11.33 -17.61 23.98
C ALA A 432 -11.23 -19.14 23.80
N LYS A 433 -10.45 -19.62 22.84
CA LYS A 433 -10.12 -21.03 22.65
C LYS A 433 -8.87 -21.48 23.44
N GLY A 434 -8.26 -20.59 24.20
CA GLY A 434 -7.09 -20.88 25.03
C GLY A 434 -5.78 -21.01 24.24
N ILE A 435 -5.69 -20.43 23.03
CA ILE A 435 -4.50 -20.44 22.20
C ILE A 435 -4.12 -19.03 21.74
N SER A 436 -2.82 -18.79 21.57
CA SER A 436 -2.31 -17.54 21.01
C SER A 436 -2.45 -17.49 19.49
N LEU A 437 -2.29 -16.29 18.90
CA LEU A 437 -2.21 -16.18 17.42
C LEU A 437 -1.00 -16.91 16.85
N TYR A 438 0.11 -17.00 17.60
CA TYR A 438 1.27 -17.75 17.18
C TYR A 438 0.97 -19.25 17.09
N GLU A 439 0.33 -19.82 18.12
CA GLU A 439 -0.10 -21.21 18.08
C GLU A 439 -1.13 -21.48 16.99
N ALA A 440 -2.02 -20.52 16.71
CA ALA A 440 -2.95 -20.59 15.59
C ALA A 440 -2.23 -20.64 14.23
N LEU A 441 -1.16 -19.83 14.05
CA LEU A 441 -0.33 -19.86 12.85
C LEU A 441 0.37 -21.22 12.67
N ILE A 442 0.93 -21.78 13.76
CA ILE A 442 1.58 -23.10 13.71
C ILE A 442 0.58 -24.18 13.28
N LYS A 443 -0.64 -24.18 13.83
CA LYS A 443 -1.71 -25.11 13.42
C LYS A 443 -2.10 -24.95 11.94
N LEU A 444 -2.09 -23.74 11.41
CA LEU A 444 -2.30 -23.53 9.98
C LEU A 444 -1.16 -24.14 9.15
N TYR A 445 0.07 -23.95 9.57
CA TYR A 445 1.23 -24.53 8.89
C TYR A 445 1.22 -26.07 8.96
N GLU A 446 0.90 -26.65 10.10
CA GLU A 446 0.74 -28.11 10.24
C GLU A 446 -0.32 -28.67 9.29
N LYS A 447 -1.42 -27.93 9.08
CA LYS A 447 -2.53 -28.35 8.22
C LYS A 447 -2.25 -28.16 6.74
N TYR A 448 -1.69 -27.01 6.33
CA TYR A 448 -1.60 -26.62 4.93
C TYR A 448 -0.18 -26.65 4.35
N GLY A 449 0.84 -26.72 5.22
CA GLY A 449 2.26 -26.69 4.89
C GLY A 449 2.97 -25.46 5.44
N PHE A 450 4.26 -25.57 5.68
CA PHE A 450 5.11 -24.51 6.23
C PHE A 450 5.61 -23.62 5.10
N PHE A 451 4.79 -22.63 4.72
CA PHE A 451 5.14 -21.64 3.69
C PHE A 451 6.13 -20.63 4.26
N LYS A 452 7.18 -20.36 3.51
CA LYS A 452 8.18 -19.35 3.84
C LYS A 452 8.50 -18.54 2.60
N GLU A 453 8.45 -17.23 2.74
CA GLU A 453 8.77 -16.27 1.69
C GLU A 453 9.92 -15.37 2.11
N ASP A 454 10.67 -14.88 1.13
CA ASP A 454 11.73 -13.89 1.30
C ASP A 454 11.75 -12.91 0.13
N LEU A 455 12.33 -11.74 0.35
CA LEU A 455 12.43 -10.67 -0.63
C LEU A 455 13.85 -10.09 -0.67
N VAL A 456 14.47 -10.18 -1.83
CA VAL A 456 15.75 -9.52 -2.09
C VAL A 456 15.53 -8.28 -2.96
N SER A 457 16.01 -7.13 -2.51
CA SER A 457 16.05 -5.89 -3.29
C SER A 457 17.47 -5.66 -3.82
N ILE A 458 17.61 -5.55 -5.14
CA ILE A 458 18.87 -5.21 -5.81
C ILE A 458 18.77 -3.76 -6.25
N GLU A 459 19.68 -2.91 -5.77
CA GLU A 459 19.76 -1.50 -6.12
C GLU A 459 21.08 -1.24 -6.86
N LEU A 460 20.97 -0.68 -8.05
CA LEU A 460 22.14 -0.30 -8.86
C LEU A 460 22.05 1.19 -9.21
N ALA A 461 23.09 1.95 -8.90
CA ALA A 461 23.04 3.40 -9.04
C ALA A 461 23.04 3.87 -10.51
N GLY A 462 22.27 4.91 -10.79
CA GLY A 462 22.32 5.67 -12.04
C GLY A 462 21.77 4.97 -13.29
N LYS A 463 22.07 5.56 -14.45
CA LYS A 463 21.61 5.08 -15.75
C LYS A 463 22.14 3.68 -16.09
N GLU A 464 23.43 3.46 -15.83
CA GLU A 464 24.07 2.16 -16.06
C GLU A 464 23.41 1.04 -15.25
N GLY A 465 23.02 1.34 -13.99
CA GLY A 465 22.30 0.40 -13.14
C GLY A 465 20.92 0.03 -13.72
N SER A 466 20.19 1.01 -14.23
CA SER A 466 18.89 0.77 -14.89
C SER A 466 19.02 -0.08 -16.15
N GLU A 467 20.05 0.19 -16.98
CA GLU A 467 20.34 -0.59 -18.19
C GLU A 467 20.70 -2.04 -17.86
N LYS A 468 21.52 -2.29 -16.82
CA LYS A 468 21.87 -3.64 -16.34
C LYS A 468 20.65 -4.42 -15.85
N ILE A 469 19.79 -3.78 -15.06
CA ILE A 469 18.55 -4.42 -14.60
C ILE A 469 17.65 -4.82 -15.78
N THR A 470 17.50 -3.92 -16.76
CA THR A 470 16.71 -4.19 -17.97
C THR A 470 17.32 -5.34 -18.78
N ALA A 471 18.63 -5.34 -18.98
CA ALA A 471 19.33 -6.42 -19.68
C ALA A 471 19.20 -7.76 -18.95
N CYS A 472 19.28 -7.76 -17.62
CA CYS A 472 19.14 -8.96 -16.80
C CYS A 472 17.75 -9.60 -16.98
N ILE A 473 16.66 -8.86 -16.83
CA ILE A 473 15.31 -9.43 -16.99
C ILE A 473 15.04 -9.87 -18.42
N ASP A 474 15.54 -9.15 -19.43
CA ASP A 474 15.41 -9.56 -20.83
C ASP A 474 16.24 -10.81 -21.16
N CYS A 475 17.40 -10.99 -20.51
CA CYS A 475 18.18 -12.21 -20.58
C CYS A 475 17.43 -13.39 -19.95
N LEU A 476 16.89 -13.23 -18.74
CA LEU A 476 16.07 -14.24 -18.06
C LEU A 476 14.83 -14.61 -18.90
N ARG A 477 14.20 -13.64 -19.56
CA ARG A 477 13.06 -13.86 -20.46
C ARG A 477 13.39 -14.77 -21.62
N LYS A 478 14.59 -14.64 -22.18
CA LYS A 478 15.08 -15.46 -23.32
C LYS A 478 15.69 -16.80 -22.90
N THR A 479 16.07 -16.93 -21.62
CA THR A 479 16.71 -18.13 -21.10
C THR A 479 15.67 -19.22 -20.83
N THR A 480 15.96 -20.43 -21.31
CA THR A 480 15.25 -21.65 -20.92
C THR A 480 15.86 -22.14 -19.61
N LEU A 481 15.25 -21.82 -18.49
CA LEU A 481 15.68 -22.30 -17.17
C LEU A 481 15.00 -23.64 -16.89
N THR A 482 15.75 -24.72 -16.88
CA THR A 482 15.22 -26.09 -16.72
C THR A 482 15.13 -26.53 -15.27
N ASP A 483 16.01 -26.03 -14.43
CA ASP A 483 16.05 -26.35 -13.00
C ASP A 483 16.70 -25.23 -12.16
N VAL A 484 16.43 -25.27 -10.86
CA VAL A 484 17.13 -24.51 -9.83
C VAL A 484 17.54 -25.48 -8.74
N ASP A 485 18.84 -25.66 -8.53
CA ASP A 485 19.43 -26.58 -7.55
C ASP A 485 18.94 -28.05 -7.72
N GLY A 486 18.75 -28.49 -8.97
CA GLY A 486 18.26 -29.84 -9.31
C GLY A 486 16.74 -30.01 -9.20
N ILE A 487 15.98 -29.00 -8.77
CA ILE A 487 14.51 -29.00 -8.75
C ILE A 487 14.03 -28.43 -10.09
N LYS A 488 13.23 -29.21 -10.83
CA LYS A 488 12.77 -28.82 -12.17
C LYS A 488 11.87 -27.59 -12.15
N VAL A 489 12.06 -26.70 -13.09
CA VAL A 489 11.11 -25.62 -13.38
C VAL A 489 9.97 -26.21 -14.23
N LEU A 490 8.76 -26.16 -13.70
CA LEU A 490 7.56 -26.65 -14.40
C LEU A 490 6.88 -25.59 -15.23
N THR A 491 6.83 -24.36 -14.72
CA THR A 491 6.06 -23.28 -15.36
C THR A 491 6.85 -21.97 -15.35
N LYS A 492 6.84 -21.30 -16.49
CA LYS A 492 7.32 -19.92 -16.64
C LYS A 492 6.16 -19.01 -17.02
N LEU A 493 5.91 -17.98 -16.22
CA LEU A 493 4.93 -16.96 -16.53
C LEU A 493 5.66 -15.67 -16.91
N ASP A 494 5.48 -15.22 -18.14
CA ASP A 494 5.94 -13.92 -18.63
C ASP A 494 4.75 -12.97 -18.72
N TYR A 495 4.59 -12.13 -17.71
CA TYR A 495 3.46 -11.20 -17.67
C TYR A 495 3.59 -10.06 -18.70
N LYS A 496 4.81 -9.73 -19.16
CA LYS A 496 4.99 -8.74 -20.23
C LYS A 496 4.44 -9.22 -21.58
N LEU A 497 4.68 -10.50 -21.88
CA LEU A 497 4.18 -11.14 -23.08
C LEU A 497 2.79 -11.78 -22.91
N ARG A 498 2.28 -11.83 -21.66
CA ARG A 498 1.03 -12.52 -21.29
C ARG A 498 1.04 -13.99 -21.63
N ILE A 499 2.17 -14.67 -21.41
CA ILE A 499 2.35 -16.08 -21.76
C ILE A 499 2.70 -16.88 -20.50
N GLU A 500 1.92 -17.91 -20.22
CA GLU A 500 2.29 -18.99 -19.33
C GLU A 500 2.78 -20.18 -20.18
N GLU A 501 4.00 -20.63 -19.93
CA GLU A 501 4.67 -21.71 -20.66
C GLU A 501 4.92 -22.90 -19.74
N ASP A 502 4.40 -24.05 -20.11
CA ASP A 502 4.76 -25.35 -19.51
C ASP A 502 6.16 -25.73 -19.97
N MET A 503 7.11 -25.79 -19.05
CA MET A 503 8.53 -26.02 -19.35
C MET A 503 8.85 -27.49 -19.68
N ILE A 504 7.91 -28.43 -19.51
CA ILE A 504 8.07 -29.86 -19.79
C ILE A 504 7.66 -30.15 -21.23
N ASN A 505 6.51 -29.66 -21.67
CA ASN A 505 5.94 -29.95 -23.00
C ASN A 505 5.91 -28.75 -23.95
N SER A 506 6.40 -27.59 -23.50
CA SER A 506 6.42 -26.32 -24.25
C SER A 506 5.02 -25.80 -24.65
N ALA A 507 3.96 -26.27 -24.02
CA ALA A 507 2.62 -25.75 -24.23
C ALA A 507 2.50 -24.31 -23.69
N LYS A 508 1.79 -23.46 -24.41
CA LYS A 508 1.61 -22.05 -24.04
C LYS A 508 0.13 -21.73 -23.91
N LYS A 509 -0.21 -20.95 -22.88
CA LYS A 509 -1.54 -20.36 -22.72
C LYS A 509 -1.44 -18.87 -22.42
N GLU A 510 -2.49 -18.12 -22.70
CA GLU A 510 -2.57 -16.70 -22.40
C GLU A 510 -2.81 -16.46 -20.91
N ILE A 511 -2.12 -15.46 -20.35
CA ILE A 511 -2.38 -14.95 -18.99
C ILE A 511 -3.43 -13.85 -19.09
N ASP A 512 -4.55 -14.04 -18.39
CA ASP A 512 -5.64 -13.05 -18.32
C ASP A 512 -5.37 -11.97 -17.25
N LEU A 513 -4.25 -11.26 -17.40
CA LEU A 513 -3.88 -10.10 -16.60
C LEU A 513 -3.28 -9.04 -17.52
N PRO A 514 -3.31 -7.74 -17.14
CA PRO A 514 -2.64 -6.69 -17.90
C PRO A 514 -1.14 -6.96 -18.08
N PRO A 515 -0.50 -6.44 -19.15
CA PRO A 515 0.92 -6.62 -19.35
C PRO A 515 1.74 -5.95 -18.22
N SER A 516 2.73 -6.65 -17.68
CA SER A 516 3.62 -6.13 -16.65
C SER A 516 5.03 -6.73 -16.79
N ASN A 517 6.07 -5.94 -16.59
CA ASN A 517 7.44 -6.43 -16.73
C ASN A 517 7.87 -7.32 -15.55
N VAL A 518 7.24 -8.48 -15.44
CA VAL A 518 7.44 -9.48 -14.38
C VAL A 518 7.64 -10.85 -14.99
N LEU A 519 8.54 -11.64 -14.39
CA LEU A 519 8.73 -13.06 -14.67
C LEU A 519 8.50 -13.86 -13.38
N LYS A 520 7.71 -14.95 -13.46
CA LYS A 520 7.54 -15.92 -12.36
C LYS A 520 7.93 -17.32 -12.85
N PHE A 521 8.69 -18.04 -12.05
CA PHE A 521 9.10 -19.41 -12.29
C PHE A 521 8.59 -20.29 -11.15
N ILE A 522 7.87 -21.36 -11.48
CA ILE A 522 7.30 -22.30 -10.52
C ILE A 522 8.00 -23.64 -10.69
N LEU A 523 8.47 -24.22 -9.59
CA LEU A 523 9.23 -25.44 -9.52
C LEU A 523 8.34 -26.65 -9.15
N GLU A 524 8.88 -27.85 -9.35
CA GLU A 524 8.18 -29.14 -9.15
C GLU A 524 7.72 -29.37 -7.70
N ASP A 525 8.45 -28.86 -6.71
CA ASP A 525 8.12 -28.91 -5.27
C ASP A 525 7.13 -27.83 -4.81
N GLY A 526 6.70 -26.97 -5.74
CA GLY A 526 5.82 -25.83 -5.48
C GLY A 526 6.56 -24.56 -5.04
N SER A 527 7.88 -24.59 -4.90
CA SER A 527 8.68 -23.39 -4.73
C SER A 527 8.58 -22.48 -5.95
N TYR A 528 8.71 -21.18 -5.77
CA TYR A 528 8.73 -20.25 -6.89
C TYR A 528 9.61 -19.04 -6.61
N PHE A 529 10.04 -18.38 -7.68
CA PHE A 529 10.60 -17.04 -7.56
C PHE A 529 10.03 -16.11 -8.63
N VAL A 530 9.99 -14.82 -8.29
CA VAL A 530 9.47 -13.76 -9.15
C VAL A 530 10.52 -12.65 -9.28
N VAL A 531 10.80 -12.22 -10.51
CA VAL A 531 11.71 -11.11 -10.80
C VAL A 531 10.90 -9.95 -11.33
N ARG A 532 11.00 -8.80 -10.64
CA ARG A 532 10.26 -7.58 -10.96
C ARG A 532 11.15 -6.34 -10.87
N PRO A 533 11.53 -5.72 -11.98
CA PRO A 533 12.19 -4.41 -11.94
C PRO A 533 11.21 -3.33 -11.50
N SER A 534 11.73 -2.28 -10.86
CA SER A 534 10.96 -1.05 -10.60
C SER A 534 10.74 -0.30 -11.92
N GLY A 535 9.55 0.31 -12.07
CA GLY A 535 9.27 1.17 -13.23
C GLY A 535 9.89 2.57 -13.13
N THR A 536 10.27 3.02 -11.93
CA THR A 536 10.68 4.41 -11.67
C THR A 536 12.08 4.56 -11.07
N GLU A 537 12.64 3.49 -10.52
CA GLU A 537 13.92 3.50 -9.84
C GLU A 537 14.83 2.38 -10.37
N PRO A 538 16.17 2.52 -10.34
CA PRO A 538 17.10 1.49 -10.75
C PRO A 538 17.18 0.36 -9.69
N LYS A 539 16.05 -0.27 -9.45
CA LYS A 539 15.84 -1.34 -8.46
C LYS A 539 15.18 -2.55 -9.11
N MET A 540 15.52 -3.72 -8.62
CA MET A 540 14.87 -4.98 -8.97
C MET A 540 14.53 -5.76 -7.71
N LYS A 541 13.31 -6.24 -7.59
CA LYS A 541 12.85 -7.09 -6.51
C LYS A 541 12.82 -8.55 -6.97
N VAL A 542 13.35 -9.43 -6.14
CA VAL A 542 13.30 -10.88 -6.31
C VAL A 542 12.53 -11.47 -5.14
N TYR A 543 11.33 -11.92 -5.41
CA TYR A 543 10.48 -12.60 -4.43
C TYR A 543 10.76 -14.10 -4.50
N LEU A 544 10.88 -14.73 -3.37
CA LEU A 544 11.21 -16.15 -3.21
C LEU A 544 10.17 -16.80 -2.30
N ALA A 545 9.78 -18.01 -2.62
CA ALA A 545 8.87 -18.79 -1.79
C ALA A 545 9.21 -20.27 -1.84
N VAL A 546 9.18 -20.90 -0.68
CA VAL A 546 9.36 -22.35 -0.51
C VAL A 546 8.28 -22.91 0.38
N ARG A 547 8.13 -24.24 0.35
CA ARG A 547 7.27 -24.99 1.27
C ARG A 547 8.09 -26.05 1.99
N GLY A 548 8.22 -25.92 3.31
CA GLY A 548 8.88 -26.91 4.16
C GLY A 548 7.93 -27.92 4.80
N ASN A 549 8.51 -28.85 5.56
CA ASN A 549 7.79 -29.83 6.36
C ASN A 549 7.82 -29.48 7.88
N SER A 550 8.64 -28.49 8.28
CA SER A 550 8.68 -27.84 9.60
C SER A 550 9.13 -26.40 9.45
N LEU A 551 9.07 -25.57 10.50
CA LEU A 551 9.58 -24.21 10.50
C LEU A 551 11.08 -24.18 10.20
N GLU A 552 11.87 -25.01 10.89
CA GLU A 552 13.33 -25.08 10.74
C GLU A 552 13.70 -25.54 9.32
N ASN A 553 12.95 -26.49 8.77
CA ASN A 553 13.17 -26.92 7.39
C ASN A 553 12.84 -25.79 6.39
N ALA A 554 11.70 -25.11 6.57
CA ALA A 554 11.33 -23.99 5.69
C ALA A 554 12.36 -22.85 5.76
N ASP A 555 12.89 -22.54 6.95
CA ASP A 555 13.94 -21.54 7.15
C ASP A 555 15.26 -21.94 6.45
N SER A 556 15.64 -23.21 6.50
CA SER A 556 16.84 -23.71 5.81
C SER A 556 16.65 -23.74 4.30
N GLU A 557 15.48 -24.16 3.82
CA GLU A 557 15.18 -24.26 2.39
C GLU A 557 15.11 -22.86 1.73
N ILE A 558 14.53 -21.85 2.40
CA ILE A 558 14.45 -20.51 1.80
C ILE A 558 15.85 -19.88 1.64
N GLU A 559 16.76 -20.07 2.61
CA GLU A 559 18.12 -19.56 2.51
C GLU A 559 18.88 -20.26 1.36
N ARG A 560 18.80 -21.59 1.28
CA ARG A 560 19.40 -22.36 0.18
C ARG A 560 18.86 -21.91 -1.17
N PHE A 561 17.54 -21.81 -1.30
CA PHE A 561 16.87 -21.41 -2.54
C PHE A 561 17.24 -19.98 -2.95
N LYS A 562 17.31 -19.06 -1.97
CA LYS A 562 17.77 -17.69 -2.18
C LYS A 562 19.17 -17.64 -2.79
N ASP A 563 20.13 -18.36 -2.21
CA ASP A 563 21.51 -18.38 -2.70
C ASP A 563 21.59 -18.87 -4.15
N LYS A 564 20.82 -19.89 -4.50
CA LYS A 564 20.80 -20.45 -5.87
C LYS A 564 20.15 -19.49 -6.87
N VAL A 565 18.98 -18.95 -6.55
CA VAL A 565 18.29 -17.98 -7.40
C VAL A 565 19.14 -16.72 -7.59
N MET A 566 19.76 -16.22 -6.51
CA MET A 566 20.62 -15.04 -6.59
C MET A 566 21.89 -15.30 -7.40
N SER A 567 22.46 -16.50 -7.35
CA SER A 567 23.57 -16.89 -8.23
C SER A 567 23.18 -16.83 -9.70
N ILE A 568 21.96 -17.32 -10.06
CA ILE A 568 21.44 -17.24 -11.43
C ILE A 568 21.28 -15.77 -11.86
N ILE A 569 20.66 -14.95 -11.03
CA ILE A 569 20.40 -13.53 -11.32
C ILE A 569 21.71 -12.74 -11.44
N ASN A 570 22.63 -12.90 -10.50
CA ASN A 570 23.93 -12.19 -10.50
C ASN A 570 24.79 -12.55 -11.72
N SER A 571 24.63 -13.78 -12.27
CA SER A 571 25.32 -14.17 -13.51
C SER A 571 24.79 -13.43 -14.76
N LYS A 572 23.67 -12.70 -14.65
CA LYS A 572 23.00 -11.96 -15.73
C LYS A 572 23.04 -10.44 -15.53
N LEU A 573 23.42 -9.96 -14.34
CA LEU A 573 23.69 -8.56 -14.01
C LEU A 573 25.11 -8.14 -14.41
#